data_8c965d6312344384ee6c1b1936fd21b3
#
_entry.id   8c965d6312344384ee6c1b1936fd21b3
#
_cell.length_a   1.000
_cell.length_b   1.000
_cell.length_c   1.000
_cell.angle_alpha   90.00
_cell.angle_beta   90.00
_cell.angle_gamma   90.00
#
_symmetry.space_group_name_H-M   'P 1'
#
loop_
_entity.id
_entity.type
_entity.pdbx_description
1 polymer ?
#
loop_
_entity_poly.entity_id
_entity_poly.type
_entity_poly.pdbx_seq_one_letter_code
_entity_poly.pdbx_strand_id
1 'polypeptide(L)'
;LFGYVPAIATPFNKKGEIMEDAFVDLFEFLIERGATCVCIAGDNGESWSLSAEERGRLVRVAKDTSRGRVPIMMGISAPTIDASLSYIRAAEENGADVLLSMPQTYVLKATDAELMARFDKVSEATNKPLVLYNSPRRMGFSLTIDQTESLLNNHHVIGIKESPVSYTHLTLPTS
;
A
#
# COMPACT_ATOMS: atom_id res chain seq x y z
N LEU A 1 -3.85 2.53 12.87
CA LEU A 1 -3.92 3.67 11.97
C LEU A 1 -5.30 4.31 12.07
N PHE A 2 -5.39 5.56 12.51
CA PHE A 2 -6.63 6.33 12.55
C PHE A 2 -6.40 7.67 11.85
N GLY A 3 -7.47 8.20 11.24
CA GLY A 3 -7.47 9.53 10.66
C GLY A 3 -7.19 9.55 9.16
N TYR A 4 -6.56 10.62 8.68
CA TYR A 4 -6.34 10.88 7.27
C TYR A 4 -5.03 10.24 6.78
N VAL A 5 -5.16 9.26 5.87
CA VAL A 5 -4.03 8.52 5.27
C VAL A 5 -3.99 8.78 3.76
N PRO A 6 -3.35 9.85 3.29
CA PRO A 6 -3.24 10.13 1.86
C PRO A 6 -2.32 9.15 1.14
N ALA A 7 -2.69 8.78 -0.08
CA ALA A 7 -1.79 8.14 -1.04
C ALA A 7 -1.09 9.24 -1.85
N ILE A 8 0.18 9.48 -1.54
CA ILE A 8 0.97 10.56 -2.15
C ILE A 8 1.26 10.27 -3.62
N ALA A 9 1.23 11.30 -4.46
CA ALA A 9 1.70 11.21 -5.84
C ALA A 9 3.24 11.14 -5.90
N THR A 10 3.78 10.52 -6.94
CA THR A 10 5.21 10.54 -7.22
C THR A 10 5.46 11.60 -8.30
N PRO A 11 6.12 12.72 -7.98
CA PRO A 11 6.44 13.73 -8.97
C PRO A 11 7.55 13.26 -9.92
N PHE A 12 7.32 13.39 -11.21
CA PHE A 12 8.32 13.08 -12.26
C PHE A 12 8.62 14.33 -13.09
N ASN A 13 9.86 14.44 -13.54
CA ASN A 13 10.26 15.43 -14.52
C ASN A 13 9.90 14.95 -15.96
N LYS A 14 10.16 15.80 -16.94
CA LYS A 14 9.87 15.49 -18.37
C LYS A 14 10.66 14.30 -18.92
N LYS A 15 11.67 13.83 -18.21
CA LYS A 15 12.48 12.65 -18.58
C LYS A 15 12.01 11.38 -17.87
N GLY A 16 10.99 11.48 -17.00
CA GLY A 16 10.51 10.35 -16.18
C GLY A 16 11.35 10.09 -14.93
N GLU A 17 12.23 10.99 -14.53
CA GLU A 17 13.02 10.89 -13.32
C GLU A 17 12.24 11.44 -12.10
N ILE A 18 12.35 10.79 -10.94
CA ILE A 18 11.68 11.22 -9.73
C ILE A 18 12.25 12.56 -9.25
N MET A 19 11.38 13.52 -8.96
CA MET A 19 11.71 14.82 -8.41
C MET A 19 11.61 14.79 -6.89
N GLU A 20 12.70 14.45 -6.20
CA GLU A 20 12.70 14.28 -4.74
C GLU A 20 12.33 15.56 -3.99
N ASP A 21 12.82 16.72 -4.42
CA ASP A 21 12.49 17.99 -3.76
C ASP A 21 10.99 18.25 -3.80
N ALA A 22 10.36 18.03 -4.97
CA ALA A 22 8.91 18.17 -5.11
C ALA A 22 8.13 17.12 -4.30
N PHE A 23 8.70 15.92 -4.14
CA PHE A 23 8.12 14.90 -3.28
C PHE A 23 8.19 15.31 -1.80
N VAL A 24 9.31 15.87 -1.35
CA VAL A 24 9.48 16.39 0.02
C VAL A 24 8.48 17.52 0.30
N ASP A 25 8.35 18.47 -0.62
CA ASP A 25 7.41 19.58 -0.47
C ASP A 25 5.96 19.08 -0.34
N LEU A 26 5.57 18.12 -1.19
CA LEU A 26 4.25 17.52 -1.15
C LEU A 26 4.04 16.72 0.15
N PHE A 27 5.06 16.02 0.60
CA PHE A 27 5.01 15.22 1.83
C PHE A 27 4.82 16.14 3.06
N GLU A 28 5.58 17.23 3.17
CA GLU A 28 5.42 18.22 4.22
C GLU A 28 4.04 18.88 4.19
N PHE A 29 3.55 19.25 3.01
CA PHE A 29 2.19 19.77 2.84
C PHE A 29 1.13 18.81 3.41
N LEU A 30 1.26 17.51 3.16
CA LEU A 30 0.30 16.52 3.67
C LEU A 30 0.34 16.41 5.20
N ILE A 31 1.52 16.45 5.81
CA ILE A 31 1.65 16.45 7.27
C ILE A 31 1.02 17.71 7.87
N GLU A 32 1.30 18.87 7.30
CA GLU A 32 0.72 20.16 7.77
C GLU A 32 -0.81 20.17 7.65
N ARG A 33 -1.38 19.40 6.71
CA ARG A 33 -2.82 19.22 6.54
C ARG A 33 -3.41 18.10 7.39
N GLY A 34 -2.64 17.55 8.32
CA GLY A 34 -3.12 16.60 9.31
C GLY A 34 -3.08 15.14 8.87
N ALA A 35 -2.21 14.80 7.90
CA ALA A 35 -1.96 13.40 7.61
C ALA A 35 -1.46 12.67 8.86
N THR A 36 -2.05 11.52 9.16
CA THR A 36 -1.69 10.67 10.30
C THR A 36 -0.85 9.46 9.90
N CYS A 37 -0.71 9.23 8.61
CA CYS A 37 0.17 8.28 7.94
C CYS A 37 0.23 8.70 6.47
N VAL A 38 1.32 8.43 5.75
CA VAL A 38 1.40 8.69 4.31
C VAL A 38 1.70 7.40 3.58
N CYS A 39 0.88 7.09 2.55
CA CYS A 39 1.05 5.90 1.72
C CYS A 39 1.84 6.23 0.45
N ILE A 40 3.03 5.63 0.33
CA ILE A 40 3.96 5.75 -0.79
C ILE A 40 3.77 4.57 -1.75
N ALA A 41 4.02 4.77 -3.03
CA ALA A 41 3.88 3.74 -4.05
C ALA A 41 2.52 3.02 -3.99
N GLY A 42 1.47 3.76 -3.69
CA GLY A 42 0.09 3.38 -3.96
C GLY A 42 -0.26 3.64 -5.42
N ASP A 43 -1.48 3.34 -5.82
CA ASP A 43 -1.93 3.57 -7.20
C ASP A 43 -1.82 5.04 -7.63
N ASN A 44 -2.17 5.99 -6.74
CA ASN A 44 -2.06 7.43 -7.04
C ASN A 44 -0.60 7.88 -7.16
N GLY A 45 0.34 7.13 -6.59
CA GLY A 45 1.77 7.35 -6.72
C GLY A 45 2.40 6.59 -7.88
N GLU A 46 1.60 6.13 -8.85
CA GLU A 46 2.04 5.44 -10.06
C GLU A 46 2.93 4.20 -9.77
N SER A 47 2.52 3.41 -8.76
CA SER A 47 3.29 2.27 -8.27
C SER A 47 3.73 1.28 -9.37
N TRP A 48 2.95 1.15 -10.44
CA TRP A 48 3.26 0.27 -11.57
C TRP A 48 4.50 0.69 -12.36
N SER A 49 4.90 1.96 -12.30
CA SER A 49 6.08 2.51 -12.98
C SER A 49 7.34 2.48 -12.13
N LEU A 50 7.21 2.23 -10.80
CA LEU A 50 8.31 2.30 -9.86
C LEU A 50 8.98 0.94 -9.65
N SER A 51 10.30 0.90 -9.79
CA SER A 51 11.14 -0.24 -9.38
C SER A 51 11.14 -0.41 -7.84
N ALA A 52 11.66 -1.54 -7.37
CA ALA A 52 11.85 -1.77 -5.93
C ALA A 52 12.83 -0.74 -5.31
N GLU A 53 13.88 -0.40 -6.03
CA GLU A 53 14.87 0.59 -5.60
C GLU A 53 14.24 1.98 -5.46
N GLU A 54 13.47 2.43 -6.46
CA GLU A 54 12.78 3.72 -6.42
C GLU A 54 11.77 3.80 -5.28
N ARG A 55 11.01 2.73 -5.03
CA ARG A 55 10.09 2.64 -3.89
C ARG A 55 10.85 2.77 -2.57
N GLY A 56 11.93 2.02 -2.41
CA GLY A 56 12.79 2.09 -1.22
C GLY A 56 13.38 3.49 -1.02
N ARG A 57 13.87 4.12 -2.10
CA ARG A 57 14.38 5.49 -2.08
C ARG A 57 13.31 6.50 -1.61
N LEU A 58 12.10 6.42 -2.13
CA LEU A 58 10.99 7.28 -1.69
C LEU A 58 10.62 7.05 -0.22
N VAL A 59 10.64 5.80 0.25
CA VAL A 59 10.44 5.50 1.69
C VAL A 59 11.51 6.16 2.54
N ARG A 60 12.78 6.06 2.16
CA ARG A 60 13.89 6.69 2.87
C ARG A 60 13.73 8.20 2.94
N VAL A 61 13.48 8.86 1.80
CA VAL A 61 13.23 10.30 1.75
C VAL A 61 12.06 10.69 2.65
N ALA A 62 10.98 9.93 2.63
CA ALA A 62 9.83 10.18 3.49
C ALA A 62 10.14 9.98 4.98
N LYS A 63 10.92 8.97 5.35
CA LYS A 63 11.35 8.75 6.75
C LYS A 63 12.20 9.90 7.24
N ASP A 64 13.17 10.35 6.45
CA ASP A 64 14.05 11.46 6.77
C ASP A 64 13.26 12.77 6.89
N THR A 65 12.30 13.00 5.98
CA THR A 65 11.42 14.17 6.02
C THR A 65 10.45 14.09 7.20
N SER A 66 9.83 12.95 7.43
CA SER A 66 8.86 12.76 8.53
C SER A 66 9.48 13.00 9.91
N ARG A 67 10.71 12.60 10.11
CA ARG A 67 11.38 12.66 11.43
C ARG A 67 10.53 12.03 12.54
N GLY A 68 9.80 10.96 12.22
CA GLY A 68 8.93 10.27 13.16
C GLY A 68 7.58 10.94 13.45
N ARG A 69 7.23 12.02 12.76
CA ARG A 69 5.93 12.72 12.96
C ARG A 69 4.73 11.85 12.52
N VAL A 70 4.90 11.08 11.46
CA VAL A 70 3.88 10.15 10.96
C VAL A 70 4.52 8.86 10.47
N PRO A 71 3.85 7.71 10.60
CA PRO A 71 4.30 6.45 10.00
C PRO A 71 4.22 6.49 8.48
N ILE A 72 5.07 5.68 7.85
CA ILE A 72 5.16 5.53 6.39
C ILE A 72 4.59 4.17 5.99
N MET A 73 3.56 4.20 5.16
CA MET A 73 3.00 3.01 4.51
C MET A 73 3.59 2.87 3.11
N MET A 74 3.95 1.67 2.69
CA MET A 74 4.41 1.42 1.32
C MET A 74 3.54 0.38 0.61
N GLY A 75 3.15 0.67 -0.62
CA GLY A 75 2.47 -0.27 -1.52
C GLY A 75 3.43 -1.36 -2.01
N ILE A 76 3.05 -2.63 -1.80
CA ILE A 76 3.82 -3.82 -2.22
C ILE A 76 3.09 -4.68 -3.25
N SER A 77 1.96 -4.20 -3.75
CA SER A 77 1.16 -4.93 -4.74
C SER A 77 1.94 -5.10 -6.04
N ALA A 78 1.92 -6.32 -6.58
CA ALA A 78 2.57 -6.65 -7.84
C ALA A 78 1.84 -7.82 -8.54
N PRO A 79 1.99 -7.99 -9.85
CA PRO A 79 1.42 -9.14 -10.57
C PRO A 79 1.98 -10.48 -10.10
N THR A 80 3.28 -10.53 -9.79
CA THR A 80 3.97 -11.75 -9.32
C THR A 80 4.32 -11.67 -7.85
N ILE A 81 4.41 -12.83 -7.20
CA ILE A 81 4.85 -12.90 -5.80
C ILE A 81 6.30 -12.43 -5.65
N ASP A 82 7.17 -12.80 -6.57
CA ASP A 82 8.61 -12.43 -6.51
C ASP A 82 8.80 -10.92 -6.55
N ALA A 83 8.01 -10.21 -7.38
CA ALA A 83 8.03 -8.75 -7.39
C ALA A 83 7.51 -8.18 -6.06
N SER A 84 6.42 -8.73 -5.49
CA SER A 84 5.95 -8.31 -4.15
C SER A 84 7.02 -8.54 -3.08
N LEU A 85 7.71 -9.67 -3.10
CA LEU A 85 8.81 -9.97 -2.16
C LEU A 85 9.99 -9.01 -2.33
N SER A 86 10.30 -8.58 -3.56
CA SER A 86 11.32 -7.56 -3.78
C SER A 86 10.93 -6.20 -3.20
N TYR A 87 9.65 -5.84 -3.30
CA TYR A 87 9.11 -4.61 -2.70
C TYR A 87 9.10 -4.69 -1.17
N ILE A 88 8.81 -5.85 -0.59
CA ILE A 88 8.90 -6.07 0.86
C ILE A 88 10.33 -5.82 1.34
N ARG A 89 11.33 -6.41 0.67
CA ARG A 89 12.75 -6.17 1.02
C ARG A 89 13.10 -4.69 0.96
N ALA A 90 12.71 -4.00 -0.11
CA ALA A 90 12.94 -2.55 -0.23
C ALA A 90 12.26 -1.75 0.88
N ALA A 91 11.04 -2.13 1.30
CA ALA A 91 10.33 -1.52 2.41
C ALA A 91 11.04 -1.73 3.75
N GLU A 92 11.48 -2.97 4.03
CA GLU A 92 12.22 -3.32 5.25
C GLU A 92 13.54 -2.55 5.37
N GLU A 93 14.35 -2.59 4.31
CA GLU A 93 15.66 -1.95 4.26
C GLU A 93 15.61 -0.42 4.39
N ASN A 94 14.51 0.21 3.99
CA ASN A 94 14.34 1.65 4.02
C ASN A 94 13.39 2.16 5.13
N GLY A 95 12.90 1.25 5.98
CA GLY A 95 12.22 1.60 7.22
C GLY A 95 10.74 1.97 7.06
N ALA A 96 10.02 1.41 6.09
CA ALA A 96 8.57 1.51 6.06
C ALA A 96 7.96 0.94 7.34
N ASP A 97 6.89 1.53 7.83
CA ASP A 97 6.25 1.13 9.09
C ASP A 97 5.08 0.16 8.85
N VAL A 98 4.41 0.29 7.71
CA VAL A 98 3.22 -0.49 7.34
C VAL A 98 3.30 -0.83 5.85
N LEU A 99 2.78 -1.99 5.48
CA LEU A 99 2.69 -2.42 4.08
C LEU A 99 1.26 -2.42 3.59
N LEU A 100 1.02 -2.01 2.34
CA LEU A 100 -0.28 -2.06 1.68
C LEU A 100 -0.25 -3.09 0.56
N SER A 101 -1.08 -4.12 0.64
CA SER A 101 -1.12 -5.20 -0.35
C SER A 101 -2.52 -5.39 -0.92
N MET A 102 -2.61 -5.37 -2.26
CA MET A 102 -3.78 -5.94 -2.96
C MET A 102 -3.58 -7.44 -3.19
N PRO A 103 -4.67 -8.21 -3.29
CA PRO A 103 -4.65 -9.50 -3.95
C PRO A 103 -4.10 -9.39 -5.38
N GLN A 104 -3.91 -10.52 -6.02
CA GLN A 104 -3.43 -10.56 -7.41
C GLN A 104 -4.31 -9.71 -8.34
N THR A 105 -3.69 -8.81 -9.12
CA THR A 105 -4.39 -7.74 -9.85
C THR A 105 -4.36 -7.90 -11.36
N TYR A 106 -3.82 -9.00 -11.88
CA TYR A 106 -3.59 -9.16 -13.31
C TYR A 106 -4.11 -10.50 -13.79
N VAL A 107 -4.85 -10.48 -14.87
CA VAL A 107 -5.30 -11.61 -15.72
C VAL A 107 -6.57 -12.31 -15.26
N LEU A 108 -6.63 -13.01 -14.15
CA LEU A 108 -7.78 -13.81 -13.72
C LEU A 108 -8.02 -13.68 -12.22
N LYS A 109 -9.26 -13.88 -11.82
CA LYS A 109 -9.61 -14.02 -10.41
C LYS A 109 -8.87 -15.23 -9.83
N ALA A 110 -8.07 -15.00 -8.80
CA ALA A 110 -7.43 -16.07 -8.06
C ALA A 110 -8.48 -16.96 -7.37
N THR A 111 -8.20 -18.24 -7.28
CA THR A 111 -8.92 -19.14 -6.38
C THR A 111 -8.63 -18.78 -4.92
N ASP A 112 -9.48 -19.22 -3.99
CA ASP A 112 -9.24 -18.98 -2.56
C ASP A 112 -7.89 -19.55 -2.11
N ALA A 113 -7.51 -20.73 -2.61
CA ALA A 113 -6.23 -21.35 -2.30
C ALA A 113 -5.03 -20.54 -2.81
N GLU A 114 -5.11 -20.00 -4.02
CA GLU A 114 -4.04 -19.13 -4.57
C GLU A 114 -3.95 -17.80 -3.83
N LEU A 115 -5.10 -17.23 -3.45
CA LEU A 115 -5.16 -16.02 -2.64
C LEU A 115 -4.48 -16.23 -1.29
N MET A 116 -4.84 -17.29 -0.57
CA MET A 116 -4.24 -17.63 0.72
C MET A 116 -2.75 -17.90 0.58
N ALA A 117 -2.34 -18.75 -0.36
CA ALA A 117 -0.92 -19.07 -0.59
C ALA A 117 -0.08 -17.84 -0.93
N ARG A 118 -0.65 -16.83 -1.59
CA ARG A 118 0.04 -15.56 -1.84
C ARG A 118 0.26 -14.79 -0.55
N PHE A 119 -0.77 -14.66 0.28
CA PHE A 119 -0.67 -13.93 1.55
C PHE A 119 0.16 -14.68 2.59
N ASP A 120 0.19 -16.02 2.57
CA ASP A 120 1.13 -16.82 3.37
C ASP A 120 2.57 -16.38 3.06
N LYS A 121 2.96 -16.36 1.79
CA LYS A 121 4.30 -15.92 1.37
C LYS A 121 4.62 -14.46 1.71
N VAL A 122 3.63 -13.57 1.61
CA VAL A 122 3.79 -12.17 2.02
C VAL A 122 4.03 -12.08 3.53
N SER A 123 3.25 -12.80 4.32
CA SER A 123 3.38 -12.80 5.79
C SER A 123 4.66 -13.47 6.29
N GLU A 124 5.12 -14.52 5.61
CA GLU A 124 6.41 -15.15 5.92
C GLU A 124 7.60 -14.23 5.63
N ALA A 125 7.45 -13.31 4.68
CA ALA A 125 8.54 -12.43 4.26
C ALA A 125 8.70 -11.18 5.14
N THR A 126 7.77 -10.88 6.03
CA THR A 126 7.81 -9.67 6.86
C THR A 126 7.04 -9.84 8.16
N ASN A 127 7.50 -9.15 9.21
CA ASN A 127 6.75 -8.97 10.46
C ASN A 127 6.03 -7.61 10.52
N LYS A 128 6.08 -6.82 9.45
CA LYS A 128 5.41 -5.52 9.40
C LYS A 128 3.90 -5.69 9.33
N PRO A 129 3.14 -4.77 9.95
CA PRO A 129 1.70 -4.75 9.81
C PRO A 129 1.29 -4.62 8.33
N LEU A 130 0.32 -5.41 7.90
CA LEU A 130 -0.26 -5.37 6.56
C LEU A 130 -1.61 -4.65 6.59
N VAL A 131 -1.86 -3.82 5.61
CA VAL A 131 -3.20 -3.31 5.28
C VAL A 131 -3.62 -3.98 3.98
N LEU A 132 -4.74 -4.68 4.02
CA LEU A 132 -5.35 -5.27 2.84
C LEU A 132 -5.97 -4.16 1.98
N TYR A 133 -5.82 -4.24 0.67
CA TYR A 133 -6.44 -3.28 -0.24
C TYR A 133 -7.43 -3.98 -1.17
N ASN A 134 -8.72 -3.78 -0.94
CA ASN A 134 -9.78 -4.27 -1.78
C ASN A 134 -10.23 -3.17 -2.74
N SER A 135 -9.94 -3.36 -4.03
CA SER A 135 -10.30 -2.43 -5.09
C SER A 135 -10.87 -3.19 -6.29
N PRO A 136 -12.16 -3.43 -6.32
CA PRO A 136 -12.80 -4.20 -7.40
C PRO A 136 -12.49 -3.65 -8.79
N ARG A 137 -12.40 -2.34 -8.92
CA ARG A 137 -12.03 -1.66 -10.18
C ARG A 137 -10.62 -2.01 -10.65
N ARG A 138 -9.68 -2.22 -9.72
CA ARG A 138 -8.28 -2.54 -10.03
C ARG A 138 -8.06 -4.04 -10.17
N MET A 139 -8.74 -4.80 -9.32
CA MET A 139 -8.57 -6.25 -9.23
C MET A 139 -9.41 -7.02 -10.25
N GLY A 140 -10.51 -6.41 -10.74
CA GLY A 140 -11.50 -7.10 -11.56
C GLY A 140 -12.45 -8.00 -10.77
N PHE A 141 -12.29 -8.10 -9.44
CA PHE A 141 -13.18 -8.82 -8.52
C PHE A 141 -13.16 -8.15 -7.14
N SER A 142 -14.12 -8.48 -6.29
CA SER A 142 -14.16 -8.09 -4.88
C SER A 142 -13.77 -9.27 -4.01
N LEU A 143 -13.08 -9.00 -2.91
CA LEU A 143 -12.94 -9.98 -1.84
C LEU A 143 -14.32 -10.27 -1.24
N THR A 144 -14.58 -11.52 -0.94
CA THR A 144 -15.75 -11.91 -0.14
C THR A 144 -15.49 -11.63 1.33
N ILE A 145 -16.55 -11.66 2.15
CA ILE A 145 -16.44 -11.54 3.61
C ILE A 145 -15.56 -12.67 4.16
N ASP A 146 -15.82 -13.91 3.75
CA ASP A 146 -15.08 -15.08 4.23
C ASP A 146 -13.58 -15.01 3.87
N GLN A 147 -13.24 -14.56 2.65
CA GLN A 147 -11.85 -14.32 2.24
C GLN A 147 -11.20 -13.22 3.09
N THR A 148 -11.93 -12.14 3.34
CA THR A 148 -11.43 -11.03 4.16
C THR A 148 -11.20 -11.46 5.61
N GLU A 149 -12.14 -12.18 6.21
CA GLU A 149 -12.00 -12.73 7.57
C GLU A 149 -10.83 -13.71 7.66
N SER A 150 -10.67 -14.59 6.68
CA SER A 150 -9.55 -15.53 6.63
C SER A 150 -8.20 -14.80 6.59
N LEU A 151 -8.09 -13.75 5.77
CA LEU A 151 -6.87 -12.94 5.68
C LEU A 151 -6.59 -12.16 6.97
N LEU A 152 -7.62 -11.59 7.60
CA LEU A 152 -7.48 -10.86 8.87
C LEU A 152 -7.05 -11.77 10.03
N ASN A 153 -7.52 -13.01 10.04
CA ASN A 153 -7.26 -13.95 11.14
C ASN A 153 -5.93 -14.71 11.01
N ASN A 154 -5.44 -14.93 9.79
CA ASN A 154 -4.30 -15.82 9.53
C ASN A 154 -3.00 -15.08 9.16
N HIS A 155 -3.05 -13.74 9.00
CA HIS A 155 -1.90 -12.95 8.52
C HIS A 155 -1.74 -11.71 9.39
N HIS A 156 -0.61 -11.02 9.27
CA HIS A 156 -0.35 -9.76 10.00
C HIS A 156 -1.21 -8.57 9.50
N VAL A 157 -2.43 -8.85 9.06
CA VAL A 157 -3.36 -7.86 8.52
C VAL A 157 -4.03 -7.11 9.67
N ILE A 158 -3.82 -5.80 9.74
CA ILE A 158 -4.34 -4.93 10.80
C ILE A 158 -5.55 -4.11 10.36
N GLY A 159 -5.95 -4.19 9.11
CA GLY A 159 -7.08 -3.44 8.57
C GLY A 159 -7.23 -3.60 7.07
N ILE A 160 -8.28 -3.00 6.54
CA ILE A 160 -8.60 -3.04 5.12
C ILE A 160 -8.81 -1.62 4.58
N LYS A 161 -8.23 -1.35 3.41
CA LYS A 161 -8.56 -0.18 2.58
C LYS A 161 -9.59 -0.61 1.55
N GLU A 162 -10.79 -0.06 1.63
CA GLU A 162 -11.87 -0.28 0.68
C GLU A 162 -11.93 0.83 -0.37
N SER A 163 -12.01 0.42 -1.65
CA SER A 163 -12.28 1.33 -2.77
C SER A 163 -13.41 0.75 -3.65
N PRO A 164 -14.64 0.68 -3.12
CA PRO A 164 -15.77 0.11 -3.84
C PRO A 164 -16.14 0.98 -5.05
N VAL A 165 -16.77 0.37 -6.05
CA VAL A 165 -17.25 1.07 -7.25
C VAL A 165 -18.41 2.03 -6.93
N SER A 166 -19.13 1.80 -5.82
CA SER A 166 -20.23 2.62 -5.35
C SER A 166 -20.11 2.86 -3.84
N TYR A 167 -20.11 4.10 -3.44
CA TYR A 167 -20.13 4.52 -2.02
C TYR A 167 -21.53 4.47 -1.39
N THR A 168 -22.57 4.08 -2.14
CA THR A 168 -23.96 4.11 -1.68
C THR A 168 -24.31 3.08 -0.61
N HIS A 169 -23.40 2.17 -0.26
CA HIS A 169 -23.62 1.12 0.73
C HIS A 169 -22.66 1.15 1.93
N LEU A 170 -21.75 2.12 1.99
CA LEU A 170 -20.93 2.34 3.17
C LEU A 170 -21.67 3.30 4.12
N THR A 171 -22.67 2.80 4.83
CA THR A 171 -23.15 3.46 6.03
C THR A 171 -22.15 3.17 7.15
N LEU A 172 -21.34 4.17 7.50
CA LEU A 172 -20.60 4.11 8.76
C LEU A 172 -21.63 4.03 9.90
N PRO A 173 -21.48 3.11 10.86
CA PRO A 173 -22.32 3.12 12.04
C PRO A 173 -22.11 4.47 12.73
N THR A 174 -23.15 5.29 12.78
CA THR A 174 -23.21 6.45 13.65
C THR A 174 -23.41 5.94 15.05
N SER A 175 -22.35 5.93 15.84
CA SER A 175 -22.43 5.75 17.29
C SER A 175 -22.95 7.01 17.95
#